data_c9e304c7a5a7f619a5a7833e4550d3ff
#
_entry.id   c9e304c7a5a7f619a5a7833e4550d3ff
#
_cell.length_a   1.000
_cell.length_b   1.000
_cell.length_c   1.000
_cell.angle_alpha   90.00
_cell.angle_beta   90.00
_cell.angle_gamma   90.00
#
_symmetry.space_group_name_H-M   'P 1'
#
loop_
_entity.id
_entity.type
_entity.pdbx_description
1 polymer ?
#
loop_
_entity_poly.entity_id
_entity_poly.type
_entity_poly.pdbx_seq_one_letter_code
_entity_poly.pdbx_strand_id
1 'polypeptide(L)'
;MSERGFSEVVMVTAVPDQLRAFYEALGWQAEDHEFSPDTLAYWDLPEVTGSECVLQAPDADCRVRLLPVPNTVPLSRPLMTELIVPCGLFDINMRTIDSERTTDFIQEHGWRPLTPPIPWQFGDNAVKEFLAVQADGIVLVIVERVSPPLPGPPMDHMSHVFNSTQLVLDHDESLACLEALGFAKFAEFTGPLPGEGPKVLDLLGRPGDEGDIRLTISQPAGVLDGAIELISTPNIPVTPILENGQGKRGLAALRIPCDDIESRYNKLASGDWSHIINKPLANRSIDGADQLCYAVVTPGGARLDFFAG
;
A
#
# COMPACT_ATOMS: atom_id res chain seq x y z
N MET A 1 -18.08 6.43 -12.05
CA MET A 1 -16.65 6.18 -11.80
C MET A 1 -16.46 6.40 -10.31
N SER A 2 -15.79 5.51 -9.62
CA SER A 2 -15.52 5.70 -8.18
C SER A 2 -14.77 7.01 -8.01
N GLU A 3 -15.29 7.88 -7.17
CA GLU A 3 -14.63 9.14 -6.81
C GLU A 3 -13.75 8.94 -5.56
N ARG A 4 -13.52 7.67 -5.16
CA ARG A 4 -12.76 7.32 -3.97
C ARG A 4 -11.49 6.56 -4.34
N GLY A 5 -10.41 6.84 -3.61
CA GLY A 5 -9.20 6.05 -3.63
C GLY A 5 -9.38 4.69 -2.91
N PHE A 6 -8.31 4.00 -2.64
CA PHE A 6 -8.42 2.81 -1.79
C PHE A 6 -8.83 3.25 -0.37
N SER A 7 -9.66 2.43 0.25
CA SER A 7 -10.11 2.65 1.63
C SER A 7 -9.70 1.50 2.57
N GLU A 8 -9.08 0.45 2.04
CA GLU A 8 -8.62 -0.66 2.86
C GLU A 8 -7.30 -1.22 2.34
N VAL A 9 -6.38 -1.50 3.26
CA VAL A 9 -5.11 -2.20 3.01
C VAL A 9 -5.21 -3.60 3.58
N VAL A 10 -4.86 -4.61 2.78
CA VAL A 10 -4.88 -6.02 3.20
C VAL A 10 -3.46 -6.50 3.46
N MET A 11 -3.23 -7.05 4.63
CA MET A 11 -1.95 -7.58 5.09
C MET A 11 -2.08 -9.05 5.49
N VAL A 12 -1.27 -9.90 4.91
CA VAL A 12 -1.12 -11.30 5.36
C VAL A 12 0.04 -11.36 6.35
N THR A 13 -0.20 -11.81 7.57
CA THR A 13 0.76 -11.64 8.66
C THR A 13 0.88 -12.85 9.57
N ALA A 14 2.09 -13.12 10.04
CA ALA A 14 2.36 -14.08 11.11
C ALA A 14 2.45 -13.42 12.51
N VAL A 15 2.32 -12.08 12.57
CA VAL A 15 2.41 -11.31 13.82
C VAL A 15 1.18 -10.39 13.99
N PRO A 16 -0.06 -10.94 13.88
CA PRO A 16 -1.28 -10.12 13.89
C PRO A 16 -1.43 -9.30 15.18
N ASP A 17 -1.09 -9.86 16.35
CA ASP A 17 -1.20 -9.16 17.62
C ASP A 17 -0.29 -7.93 17.70
N GLN A 18 0.90 -8.00 17.11
CA GLN A 18 1.82 -6.87 17.07
C GLN A 18 1.29 -5.74 16.19
N LEU A 19 0.78 -6.06 15.00
CA LEU A 19 0.18 -5.08 14.11
C LEU A 19 -1.10 -4.49 14.70
N ARG A 20 -1.95 -5.33 15.31
CA ARG A 20 -3.15 -4.88 16.03
C ARG A 20 -2.78 -3.87 17.12
N ALA A 21 -1.82 -4.21 17.99
CA ALA A 21 -1.38 -3.32 19.06
C ALA A 21 -0.83 -1.99 18.54
N PHE A 22 -0.12 -2.00 17.43
CA PHE A 22 0.35 -0.77 16.77
C PHE A 22 -0.81 0.14 16.36
N TYR A 23 -1.80 -0.38 15.63
CA TYR A 23 -2.93 0.43 15.18
C TYR A 23 -3.86 0.84 16.34
N GLU A 24 -4.10 -0.04 17.33
CA GLU A 24 -4.88 0.31 18.53
C GLU A 24 -4.20 1.43 19.34
N ALA A 25 -2.86 1.45 19.42
CA ALA A 25 -2.12 2.54 20.06
C ALA A 25 -2.26 3.88 19.31
N LEU A 26 -2.64 3.86 18.02
CA LEU A 26 -3.02 5.02 17.23
C LEU A 26 -4.52 5.37 17.31
N GLY A 27 -5.28 4.66 18.16
CA GLY A 27 -6.71 4.89 18.37
C GLY A 27 -7.64 4.18 17.39
N TRP A 28 -7.10 3.26 16.56
CA TRP A 28 -7.92 2.49 15.64
C TRP A 28 -8.77 1.46 16.38
N GLN A 29 -9.96 1.17 15.84
CA GLN A 29 -10.89 0.21 16.40
C GLN A 29 -10.81 -1.11 15.66
N ALA A 30 -10.62 -2.20 16.42
CA ALA A 30 -10.51 -3.55 15.88
C ALA A 30 -11.84 -4.30 15.94
N GLU A 31 -12.16 -5.02 14.89
CA GLU A 31 -13.26 -5.98 14.79
C GLU A 31 -12.73 -7.31 14.24
N ASP A 32 -13.10 -8.41 14.89
CA ASP A 32 -12.65 -9.74 14.51
C ASP A 32 -13.79 -10.49 13.81
N HIS A 33 -13.49 -11.14 12.67
CA HIS A 33 -14.42 -11.95 11.88
C HIS A 33 -13.84 -13.35 11.66
N GLU A 34 -14.62 -14.40 11.96
CA GLU A 34 -14.18 -15.77 11.71
C GLU A 34 -13.93 -16.00 10.22
N PHE A 35 -12.85 -16.70 9.88
CA PHE A 35 -12.58 -17.10 8.51
C PHE A 35 -13.68 -17.98 7.96
N SER A 36 -14.22 -17.59 6.83
CA SER A 36 -15.04 -18.47 6.00
C SER A 36 -14.17 -19.19 4.95
N PRO A 37 -14.58 -20.35 4.43
CA PRO A 37 -13.91 -20.97 3.30
C PRO A 37 -13.80 -20.04 2.09
N ASP A 38 -14.79 -19.19 1.87
CA ASP A 38 -14.79 -18.20 0.79
C ASP A 38 -13.74 -17.12 1.00
N THR A 39 -13.57 -16.63 2.24
CA THR A 39 -12.52 -15.67 2.59
C THR A 39 -11.14 -16.25 2.31
N LEU A 40 -10.87 -17.48 2.77
CA LEU A 40 -9.59 -18.15 2.53
C LEU A 40 -9.32 -18.34 1.03
N ALA A 41 -10.30 -18.81 0.27
CA ALA A 41 -10.18 -18.99 -1.17
C ALA A 41 -10.02 -17.68 -1.94
N TYR A 42 -10.68 -16.62 -1.48
CA TYR A 42 -10.58 -15.31 -2.12
C TYR A 42 -9.18 -14.69 -1.98
N TRP A 43 -8.60 -14.82 -0.78
CA TRP A 43 -7.26 -14.31 -0.49
C TRP A 43 -6.15 -15.31 -0.84
N ASP A 44 -6.47 -16.48 -1.43
CA ASP A 44 -5.52 -17.55 -1.76
C ASP A 44 -4.71 -18.00 -0.53
N LEU A 45 -5.33 -17.98 0.64
CA LEU A 45 -4.70 -18.39 1.89
C LEU A 45 -4.73 -19.93 2.04
N PRO A 46 -3.73 -20.50 2.74
CA PRO A 46 -3.81 -21.89 3.15
C PRO A 46 -5.00 -22.13 4.09
N GLU A 47 -5.37 -23.38 4.28
CA GLU A 47 -6.37 -23.74 5.30
C GLU A 47 -5.82 -23.34 6.69
N VAL A 48 -6.39 -22.30 7.27
CA VAL A 48 -6.10 -21.82 8.62
C VAL A 48 -7.41 -21.69 9.39
N THR A 49 -7.32 -21.84 10.69
CA THR A 49 -8.43 -21.58 11.61
C THR A 49 -8.19 -20.30 12.36
N GLY A 50 -9.23 -19.60 12.75
CA GLY A 50 -9.14 -18.34 13.48
C GLY A 50 -9.95 -17.24 12.84
N SER A 51 -9.56 -16.02 13.10
CA SER A 51 -10.28 -14.82 12.64
C SER A 51 -9.32 -13.88 11.92
N GLU A 52 -9.83 -13.18 10.92
CA GLU A 52 -9.22 -11.95 10.43
C GLU A 52 -9.57 -10.80 11.38
N CYS A 53 -8.73 -9.78 11.40
CA CYS A 53 -8.96 -8.57 12.18
C CYS A 53 -9.05 -7.38 11.24
N VAL A 54 -10.13 -6.62 11.30
CA VAL A 54 -10.31 -5.37 10.56
C VAL A 54 -10.16 -4.20 11.52
N LEU A 55 -9.22 -3.33 11.23
CA LEU A 55 -8.91 -2.13 12.01
C LEU A 55 -9.42 -0.90 11.27
N GLN A 56 -10.30 -0.14 11.88
CA GLN A 56 -10.88 1.09 11.33
C GLN A 56 -10.19 2.32 11.92
N ALA A 57 -9.71 3.22 11.06
CA ALA A 57 -9.16 4.50 11.49
C ALA A 57 -10.21 5.36 12.20
N PRO A 58 -9.85 6.13 13.25
CA PRO A 58 -10.82 6.90 14.04
C PRO A 58 -11.47 8.04 13.25
N ASP A 59 -10.72 8.70 12.36
CA ASP A 59 -11.14 9.94 11.71
C ASP A 59 -11.14 9.87 10.17
N ALA A 60 -11.11 8.65 9.61
CA ALA A 60 -11.07 8.46 8.16
C ALA A 60 -11.79 7.18 7.73
N ASP A 61 -12.29 7.17 6.50
CA ASP A 61 -12.77 5.94 5.85
C ASP A 61 -11.55 5.16 5.33
N CYS A 62 -10.75 4.66 6.27
CA CYS A 62 -9.56 3.89 5.99
C CYS A 62 -9.48 2.70 6.95
N ARG A 63 -9.22 1.52 6.39
CA ARG A 63 -9.12 0.26 7.13
C ARG A 63 -7.80 -0.44 6.88
N VAL A 64 -7.39 -1.24 7.83
CA VAL A 64 -6.34 -2.25 7.67
C VAL A 64 -6.93 -3.60 8.03
N ARG A 65 -6.87 -4.54 7.11
CA ARG A 65 -7.26 -5.93 7.31
C ARG A 65 -6.03 -6.79 7.56
N LEU A 66 -6.01 -7.46 8.67
CA LEU A 66 -4.99 -8.42 9.04
C LEU A 66 -5.52 -9.84 8.78
N LEU A 67 -4.82 -10.59 7.95
CA LEU A 67 -5.10 -11.99 7.62
C LEU A 67 -4.02 -12.86 8.29
N PRO A 68 -4.30 -13.43 9.48
CA PRO A 68 -3.33 -14.24 10.20
C PRO A 68 -2.99 -15.53 9.49
N VAL A 69 -1.71 -15.82 9.38
CA VAL A 69 -1.21 -17.08 8.81
C VAL A 69 -0.03 -17.62 9.63
N PRO A 70 0.27 -18.93 9.54
CA PRO A 70 1.46 -19.50 10.18
C PRO A 70 2.76 -18.85 9.67
N ASN A 71 3.75 -18.76 10.54
CA ASN A 71 5.08 -18.25 10.18
C ASN A 71 5.81 -19.08 9.08
N THR A 72 5.33 -20.28 8.80
CA THR A 72 5.83 -21.13 7.70
C THR A 72 5.41 -20.65 6.32
N VAL A 73 4.39 -19.78 6.22
CA VAL A 73 4.01 -19.15 4.96
C VAL A 73 5.15 -18.21 4.51
N PRO A 74 5.61 -18.32 3.25
CA PRO A 74 6.75 -17.52 2.77
C PRO A 74 6.39 -16.03 2.69
N LEU A 75 7.41 -15.18 2.76
CA LEU A 75 7.27 -13.75 2.53
C LEU A 75 7.02 -13.46 1.05
N SER A 76 6.18 -12.48 0.76
CA SER A 76 5.99 -11.93 -0.58
C SER A 76 7.22 -11.12 -1.03
N ARG A 77 7.92 -10.51 -0.06
CA ARG A 77 9.15 -9.73 -0.27
C ARG A 77 10.22 -10.20 0.72
N PRO A 78 11.48 -10.30 0.29
CA PRO A 78 12.57 -10.46 1.26
C PRO A 78 12.61 -9.22 2.17
N LEU A 79 13.01 -9.45 3.42
CA LEU A 79 13.24 -8.35 4.36
C LEU A 79 14.38 -7.50 3.81
N MET A 80 14.14 -6.32 3.35
CA MET A 80 15.00 -5.24 2.80
C MET A 80 16.52 -5.35 3.07
N THR A 81 17.06 -6.54 2.92
CA THR A 81 18.49 -6.87 3.10
C THR A 81 19.17 -7.18 1.78
N GLU A 82 18.38 -7.37 0.71
CA GLU A 82 18.87 -7.76 -0.61
C GLU A 82 18.83 -6.58 -1.58
N LEU A 83 19.74 -6.63 -2.59
CA LEU A 83 19.85 -5.60 -3.61
C LEU A 83 18.70 -5.61 -4.63
N ILE A 84 17.86 -6.64 -4.63
CA ILE A 84 16.76 -6.82 -5.59
C ILE A 84 15.44 -6.55 -4.87
N VAL A 85 14.67 -5.61 -5.37
CA VAL A 85 13.34 -5.26 -4.84
C VAL A 85 12.28 -5.79 -5.82
N PRO A 86 11.37 -6.65 -5.35
CA PRO A 86 10.27 -7.11 -6.19
C PRO A 86 9.29 -5.98 -6.58
N CYS A 87 8.75 -6.03 -7.79
CA CYS A 87 7.64 -5.17 -8.21
C CYS A 87 6.37 -5.42 -7.38
N GLY A 88 5.38 -4.59 -7.57
CA GLY A 88 4.08 -4.66 -6.90
C GLY A 88 3.96 -3.71 -5.73
N LEU A 89 3.00 -3.96 -4.85
CA LEU A 89 2.80 -3.16 -3.64
C LEU A 89 4.08 -3.17 -2.82
N PHE A 90 4.62 -2.01 -2.55
CA PHE A 90 5.89 -1.84 -1.84
C PHE A 90 5.68 -1.42 -0.40
N ASP A 91 4.91 -0.37 -0.18
CA ASP A 91 4.69 0.23 1.12
C ASP A 91 3.27 0.76 1.31
N ILE A 92 3.02 1.20 2.53
CA ILE A 92 1.92 2.08 2.91
C ILE A 92 2.49 3.36 3.50
N ASN A 93 1.83 4.49 3.22
CA ASN A 93 2.27 5.81 3.66
C ASN A 93 1.35 6.38 4.73
N MET A 94 1.92 6.82 5.85
CA MET A 94 1.23 7.53 6.93
C MET A 94 1.94 8.84 7.22
N ARG A 95 1.17 9.88 7.59
CA ARG A 95 1.73 11.18 7.97
C ARG A 95 2.04 11.23 9.45
N THR A 96 3.00 12.08 9.80
CA THR A 96 3.29 12.45 11.19
C THR A 96 3.54 13.96 11.30
N ILE A 97 3.48 14.47 12.51
CA ILE A 97 3.86 15.86 12.85
C ILE A 97 5.28 15.95 13.42
N ASP A 98 5.88 14.82 13.79
CA ASP A 98 7.20 14.73 14.40
C ASP A 98 7.83 13.37 14.09
N SER A 99 8.70 13.35 13.10
CA SER A 99 9.33 12.11 12.60
C SER A 99 10.30 11.49 13.62
N GLU A 100 10.92 12.30 14.47
CA GLU A 100 11.87 11.81 15.47
C GLU A 100 11.11 11.07 16.59
N ARG A 101 10.08 11.70 17.16
CA ARG A 101 9.21 11.07 18.15
C ARG A 101 8.50 9.82 17.60
N THR A 102 8.10 9.86 16.32
CA THR A 102 7.45 8.73 15.67
C THR A 102 8.40 7.56 15.48
N THR A 103 9.70 7.82 15.30
CA THR A 103 10.70 6.76 15.22
C THR A 103 10.73 5.91 16.50
N ASP A 104 10.74 6.53 17.67
CA ASP A 104 10.70 5.82 18.95
C ASP A 104 9.40 5.02 19.11
N PHE A 105 8.27 5.65 18.82
CA PHE A 105 6.95 5.02 18.92
C PHE A 105 6.84 3.75 18.05
N ILE A 106 7.24 3.80 16.79
CA ILE A 106 7.14 2.63 15.91
C ILE A 106 8.08 1.50 16.33
N GLN A 107 9.27 1.82 16.87
CA GLN A 107 10.20 0.83 17.37
C GLN A 107 9.63 0.06 18.58
N GLU A 108 8.94 0.75 19.49
CA GLU A 108 8.24 0.14 20.61
C GLU A 108 7.16 -0.85 20.16
N HIS A 109 6.62 -0.65 18.94
CA HIS A 109 5.60 -1.51 18.32
C HIS A 109 6.16 -2.49 17.28
N GLY A 110 7.50 -2.72 17.29
CA GLY A 110 8.15 -3.78 16.52
C GLY A 110 8.45 -3.44 15.07
N TRP A 111 8.36 -2.18 14.68
CA TRP A 111 8.86 -1.70 13.40
C TRP A 111 10.36 -1.37 13.52
N ARG A 112 11.12 -1.73 12.53
CA ARG A 112 12.54 -1.41 12.44
C ARG A 112 12.78 -0.32 11.40
N PRO A 113 13.22 0.90 11.80
CA PRO A 113 13.61 1.93 10.84
C PRO A 113 14.72 1.42 9.90
N LEU A 114 14.57 1.71 8.61
CA LEU A 114 15.57 1.41 7.58
C LEU A 114 16.48 2.60 7.32
N THR A 115 15.94 3.81 7.47
CA THR A 115 16.63 5.07 7.29
C THR A 115 16.32 6.02 8.45
N PRO A 116 17.17 7.00 8.75
CA PRO A 116 16.76 8.16 9.54
C PRO A 116 15.75 9.00 8.73
N PRO A 117 15.03 9.96 9.35
CA PRO A 117 14.24 10.94 8.62
C PRO A 117 15.10 11.74 7.64
N ILE A 118 14.76 11.66 6.35
CA ILE A 118 15.49 12.28 5.24
C ILE A 118 14.71 13.50 4.75
N PRO A 119 15.26 14.72 4.83
CA PRO A 119 14.62 15.90 4.27
C PRO A 119 14.74 15.90 2.74
N TRP A 120 13.63 16.17 2.06
CA TRP A 120 13.62 16.37 0.62
C TRP A 120 12.49 17.28 0.18
N GLN A 121 12.49 17.65 -1.11
CA GLN A 121 11.55 18.59 -1.70
C GLN A 121 10.78 17.91 -2.83
N PHE A 122 9.46 17.94 -2.72
CA PHE A 122 8.57 17.48 -3.78
C PHE A 122 7.68 18.63 -4.26
N GLY A 123 8.01 19.23 -5.41
CA GLY A 123 7.39 20.47 -5.85
C GLY A 123 7.59 21.59 -4.82
N ASP A 124 6.49 22.21 -4.40
CA ASP A 124 6.52 23.26 -3.35
C ASP A 124 6.49 22.70 -1.93
N ASN A 125 6.49 21.37 -1.79
CA ASN A 125 6.36 20.72 -0.50
C ASN A 125 7.72 20.29 0.05
N ALA A 126 8.13 20.85 1.19
CA ALA A 126 9.26 20.34 1.96
C ALA A 126 8.75 19.26 2.93
N VAL A 127 9.40 18.10 2.94
CA VAL A 127 9.03 16.95 3.76
C VAL A 127 10.28 16.37 4.43
N LYS A 128 10.06 15.61 5.52
CA LYS A 128 11.00 14.59 5.98
C LYS A 128 10.32 13.25 5.86
N GLU A 129 11.03 12.27 5.33
CA GLU A 129 10.51 10.92 5.16
C GLU A 129 11.51 9.88 5.64
N PHE A 130 10.99 8.77 6.14
CA PHE A 130 11.79 7.59 6.43
C PHE A 130 10.96 6.32 6.28
N LEU A 131 11.65 5.22 6.08
CA LEU A 131 11.06 3.89 5.97
C LEU A 131 11.29 3.10 7.24
N ALA A 132 10.28 2.29 7.57
CA ALA A 132 10.40 1.24 8.55
C ALA A 132 9.83 -0.08 8.00
N VAL A 133 10.34 -1.21 8.48
CA VAL A 133 9.90 -2.54 8.07
C VAL A 133 9.58 -3.38 9.29
N GLN A 134 8.54 -4.20 9.18
CA GLN A 134 8.18 -5.17 10.19
C GLN A 134 8.50 -6.62 9.74
N ALA A 135 8.29 -7.59 10.65
CA ALA A 135 8.73 -8.98 10.49
C ALA A 135 8.19 -9.70 9.23
N ASP A 136 7.04 -9.28 8.69
CA ASP A 136 6.46 -9.85 7.47
C ASP A 136 6.88 -9.12 6.19
N GLY A 137 7.87 -8.22 6.27
CA GLY A 137 8.36 -7.47 5.12
C GLY A 137 7.44 -6.33 4.69
N ILE A 138 6.44 -5.99 5.49
CA ILE A 138 5.59 -4.82 5.25
C ILE A 138 6.42 -3.57 5.52
N VAL A 139 6.43 -2.66 4.55
CA VAL A 139 7.13 -1.39 4.65
C VAL A 139 6.13 -0.28 4.96
N LEU A 140 6.48 0.54 5.93
CA LEU A 140 5.77 1.74 6.32
C LEU A 140 6.65 2.95 5.99
N VAL A 141 6.13 3.86 5.18
CA VAL A 141 6.73 5.17 4.93
C VAL A 141 6.06 6.18 5.84
N ILE A 142 6.86 6.93 6.57
CA ILE A 142 6.41 7.97 7.46
C ILE A 142 6.81 9.33 6.88
N VAL A 143 5.80 10.20 6.69
CA VAL A 143 5.94 11.48 6.03
C VAL A 143 5.61 12.62 7.00
N GLU A 144 6.60 13.44 7.36
CA GLU A 144 6.41 14.69 8.06
C GLU A 144 6.37 15.85 7.06
N ARG A 145 5.23 16.55 6.95
CA ARG A 145 5.15 17.76 6.14
C ARG A 145 5.77 18.92 6.90
N VAL A 146 6.91 19.42 6.40
CA VAL A 146 7.63 20.56 7.00
C VAL A 146 7.06 21.90 6.50
N SER A 147 6.78 22.01 5.19
CA SER A 147 6.28 23.27 4.60
C SER A 147 5.63 23.01 3.23
N PRO A 148 4.52 23.68 2.87
CA PRO A 148 3.61 24.37 3.79
C PRO A 148 2.94 23.39 4.76
N PRO A 149 2.45 23.83 5.92
CA PRO A 149 1.73 22.94 6.85
C PRO A 149 0.54 22.28 6.19
N LEU A 150 0.24 21.03 6.59
CA LEU A 150 -0.98 20.35 6.16
C LEU A 150 -2.21 21.08 6.68
N PRO A 151 -3.21 21.32 5.84
CA PRO A 151 -4.51 21.79 6.31
C PRO A 151 -5.21 20.68 7.10
N GLY A 152 -5.88 21.02 8.18
CA GLY A 152 -6.70 20.07 8.94
C GLY A 152 -6.44 20.13 10.45
N PRO A 153 -7.17 19.31 11.21
CA PRO A 153 -6.98 19.20 12.64
C PRO A 153 -5.58 18.64 12.96
N PRO A 154 -4.99 19.01 14.11
CA PRO A 154 -3.74 18.42 14.54
C PRO A 154 -3.90 16.91 14.74
N MET A 155 -2.91 16.16 14.30
CA MET A 155 -2.78 14.73 14.57
C MET A 155 -2.09 14.53 15.92
N ASP A 156 -2.53 13.54 16.70
CA ASP A 156 -1.84 13.23 17.96
C ASP A 156 -0.51 12.52 17.74
N HIS A 157 -0.46 11.56 16.81
CA HIS A 157 0.75 10.80 16.45
C HIS A 157 0.89 10.65 14.94
N MET A 158 0.09 9.76 14.35
CA MET A 158 0.12 9.43 12.93
C MET A 158 -1.27 9.48 12.32
N SER A 159 -1.35 9.76 11.04
CA SER A 159 -2.60 9.71 10.27
C SER A 159 -3.05 8.27 9.98
N HIS A 160 -4.21 8.15 9.33
CA HIS A 160 -4.55 6.95 8.56
C HIS A 160 -3.58 6.73 7.40
N VAL A 161 -3.65 5.55 6.75
CA VAL A 161 -2.92 5.26 5.51
C VAL A 161 -3.54 6.08 4.39
N PHE A 162 -2.79 7.04 3.85
CA PHE A 162 -3.29 7.96 2.82
C PHE A 162 -2.84 7.63 1.40
N ASN A 163 -1.76 6.85 1.26
CA ASN A 163 -1.13 6.49 0.00
C ASN A 163 -0.47 5.12 0.12
N SER A 164 -0.23 4.46 -1.01
CA SER A 164 0.57 3.23 -1.11
C SER A 164 1.39 3.26 -2.39
N THR A 165 2.65 2.83 -2.30
CA THR A 165 3.58 2.82 -3.42
C THR A 165 3.63 1.47 -4.10
N GLN A 166 3.68 1.47 -5.43
CA GLN A 166 4.02 0.34 -6.26
C GLN A 166 5.38 0.57 -6.92
N LEU A 167 6.26 -0.42 -6.80
CA LEU A 167 7.47 -0.46 -7.60
C LEU A 167 7.16 -1.13 -8.94
N VAL A 168 7.54 -0.49 -10.05
CA VAL A 168 7.17 -0.93 -11.39
C VAL A 168 8.38 -0.97 -12.33
N LEU A 169 8.39 -1.93 -13.26
CA LEU A 169 9.40 -2.02 -14.31
C LEU A 169 9.08 -1.10 -15.49
N ASP A 170 7.85 -1.15 -15.96
CA ASP A 170 7.33 -0.29 -17.01
C ASP A 170 6.38 0.74 -16.40
N HIS A 171 6.85 1.98 -16.31
CA HIS A 171 6.11 3.07 -15.68
C HIS A 171 4.92 3.51 -16.54
N ASP A 172 5.11 3.58 -17.85
CA ASP A 172 4.07 4.05 -18.78
C ASP A 172 2.93 3.04 -18.88
N GLU A 173 3.25 1.74 -18.97
CA GLU A 173 2.26 0.67 -18.97
C GLU A 173 1.48 0.65 -17.64
N SER A 174 2.17 0.79 -16.52
CA SER A 174 1.55 0.80 -15.19
C SER A 174 0.66 2.02 -14.99
N LEU A 175 1.08 3.21 -15.48
CA LEU A 175 0.27 4.42 -15.45
C LEU A 175 -0.98 4.29 -16.31
N ALA A 176 -0.85 3.78 -17.54
CA ALA A 176 -1.97 3.54 -18.44
C ALA A 176 -2.99 2.54 -17.83
N CYS A 177 -2.49 1.52 -17.13
CA CYS A 177 -3.33 0.59 -16.39
C CYS A 177 -4.12 1.31 -15.28
N LEU A 178 -3.48 2.12 -14.45
CA LEU A 178 -4.15 2.89 -13.40
C LEU A 178 -5.19 3.87 -13.99
N GLU A 179 -4.90 4.51 -15.11
CA GLU A 179 -5.86 5.38 -15.81
C GLU A 179 -7.09 4.59 -16.30
N ALA A 180 -6.88 3.40 -16.85
CA ALA A 180 -7.99 2.52 -17.26
C ALA A 180 -8.83 2.07 -16.05
N LEU A 181 -8.21 1.96 -14.88
CA LEU A 181 -8.86 1.68 -13.60
C LEU A 181 -9.44 2.94 -12.92
N GLY A 182 -9.40 4.11 -13.56
CA GLY A 182 -10.03 5.35 -13.08
C GLY A 182 -9.19 6.18 -12.13
N PHE A 183 -7.88 5.91 -12.03
CA PHE A 183 -6.92 6.74 -11.31
C PHE A 183 -6.24 7.67 -12.30
N ALA A 184 -6.42 8.98 -12.14
CA ALA A 184 -5.78 9.97 -12.98
C ALA A 184 -4.45 10.43 -12.37
N LYS A 185 -3.48 10.74 -13.21
CA LYS A 185 -2.22 11.34 -12.78
C LYS A 185 -2.47 12.68 -12.08
N PHE A 186 -2.06 12.78 -10.83
CA PHE A 186 -2.16 13.99 -10.02
C PHE A 186 -0.85 14.77 -9.99
N ALA A 187 0.27 14.08 -9.76
CA ALA A 187 1.59 14.68 -9.69
C ALA A 187 2.64 13.74 -10.30
N GLU A 188 3.71 14.32 -10.83
CA GLU A 188 4.84 13.56 -11.39
C GLU A 188 6.14 14.27 -11.06
N PHE A 189 7.14 13.47 -10.70
CA PHE A 189 8.52 13.89 -10.59
C PHE A 189 9.39 12.97 -11.45
N THR A 190 10.27 13.55 -12.25
CA THR A 190 11.24 12.79 -13.02
C THR A 190 12.56 13.57 -13.03
N GLY A 191 13.63 12.93 -12.67
CA GLY A 191 14.95 13.54 -12.75
C GLY A 191 15.96 12.94 -11.79
N PRO A 192 17.19 13.47 -11.85
CA PRO A 192 18.24 13.07 -10.96
C PRO A 192 17.89 13.46 -9.53
N LEU A 193 18.31 12.64 -8.60
CA LEU A 193 18.22 12.97 -7.19
C LEU A 193 19.16 14.15 -6.90
N PRO A 194 18.66 15.22 -6.24
CA PRO A 194 19.43 16.44 -6.07
C PRO A 194 20.53 16.32 -5.02
N GLY A 195 21.70 16.92 -5.32
CA GLY A 195 22.67 17.33 -4.35
C GLY A 195 23.55 16.25 -3.70
N GLU A 196 24.34 16.70 -2.72
CA GLU A 196 25.10 15.86 -1.80
C GLU A 196 24.30 15.61 -0.52
N GLY A 197 24.50 14.47 0.13
CA GLY A 197 23.80 14.07 1.36
C GLY A 197 22.72 13.01 1.13
N PRO A 198 21.90 12.75 2.16
CA PRO A 198 20.82 11.75 2.07
C PRO A 198 19.88 12.03 0.91
N LYS A 199 19.49 10.98 0.18
CA LYS A 199 18.68 11.06 -1.04
C LYS A 199 17.44 10.18 -0.92
N VAL A 200 16.47 10.41 -1.78
CA VAL A 200 15.21 9.66 -1.76
C VAL A 200 15.42 8.15 -1.96
N LEU A 201 16.48 7.72 -2.65
CA LEU A 201 16.81 6.29 -2.77
C LEU A 201 17.22 5.65 -1.44
N ASP A 202 17.69 6.44 -0.47
CA ASP A 202 17.97 5.94 0.87
C ASP A 202 16.67 5.54 1.58
N LEU A 203 15.53 6.13 1.21
CA LEU A 203 14.21 5.69 1.64
C LEU A 203 13.88 4.26 1.20
N LEU A 204 14.53 3.77 0.15
CA LEU A 204 14.43 2.38 -0.29
C LEU A 204 15.44 1.47 0.43
N GLY A 205 16.11 1.95 1.48
CA GLY A 205 17.14 1.22 2.21
C GLY A 205 18.43 1.00 1.40
N ARG A 206 18.75 1.91 0.49
CA ARG A 206 19.91 1.83 -0.41
C ARG A 206 20.68 3.14 -0.43
N PRO A 207 22.01 3.10 -0.64
CA PRO A 207 22.79 4.31 -0.85
C PRO A 207 22.20 5.13 -2.02
N GLY A 208 21.91 6.40 -1.77
CA GLY A 208 21.20 7.29 -2.69
C GLY A 208 22.09 8.02 -3.69
N ASP A 209 23.20 7.45 -4.12
CA ASP A 209 24.18 8.17 -4.93
C ASP A 209 23.96 8.03 -6.43
N GLU A 210 23.10 7.14 -6.90
CA GLU A 210 23.00 6.85 -8.31
C GLU A 210 21.56 6.80 -8.81
N GLY A 211 21.29 7.60 -9.83
CA GLY A 211 20.18 7.40 -10.73
C GLY A 211 19.03 8.38 -10.60
N ASP A 212 18.30 8.40 -11.69
CA ASP A 212 17.05 9.12 -11.79
C ASP A 212 15.92 8.24 -11.25
N ILE A 213 14.96 8.86 -10.63
CA ILE A 213 13.68 8.22 -10.33
C ILE A 213 12.58 8.87 -11.16
N ARG A 214 11.59 8.08 -11.51
CA ARG A 214 10.29 8.58 -11.94
C ARG A 214 9.26 8.16 -10.92
N LEU A 215 8.57 9.15 -10.37
CA LEU A 215 7.55 9.01 -9.36
C LEU A 215 6.27 9.66 -9.89
N THR A 216 5.17 8.93 -9.88
CA THR A 216 3.86 9.45 -10.28
C THR A 216 2.84 9.11 -9.20
N ILE A 217 2.13 10.13 -8.71
CA ILE A 217 0.98 9.94 -7.83
C ILE A 217 -0.28 9.95 -8.68
N SER A 218 -1.06 8.88 -8.59
CA SER A 218 -2.33 8.72 -9.27
C SER A 218 -3.47 8.58 -8.26
N GLN A 219 -4.57 9.27 -8.52
CA GLN A 219 -5.73 9.29 -7.63
C GLN A 219 -7.02 9.42 -8.44
N PRO A 220 -8.17 9.01 -7.92
CA PRO A 220 -9.45 9.39 -8.50
C PRO A 220 -9.61 10.91 -8.46
N ALA A 221 -10.34 11.48 -9.42
CA ALA A 221 -10.46 12.93 -9.58
C ALA A 221 -10.92 13.61 -8.28
N GLY A 222 -10.09 14.52 -7.75
CA GLY A 222 -10.41 15.34 -6.59
C GLY A 222 -10.24 14.68 -5.21
N VAL A 223 -9.70 13.46 -5.14
CA VAL A 223 -9.51 12.72 -3.89
C VAL A 223 -8.03 12.58 -3.59
N LEU A 224 -7.60 13.03 -2.41
CA LEU A 224 -6.19 12.92 -1.98
C LEU A 224 -5.89 11.60 -1.28
N ASP A 225 -6.84 11.11 -0.45
CA ASP A 225 -6.63 9.89 0.32
C ASP A 225 -6.91 8.65 -0.53
N GLY A 226 -6.13 7.59 -0.31
CA GLY A 226 -6.20 6.37 -1.10
C GLY A 226 -5.56 6.49 -2.48
N ALA A 227 -4.60 7.40 -2.65
CA ALA A 227 -3.79 7.52 -3.85
C ALA A 227 -2.83 6.34 -4.02
N ILE A 228 -2.46 6.06 -5.27
CA ILE A 228 -1.45 5.07 -5.62
C ILE A 228 -0.26 5.79 -6.22
N GLU A 229 0.90 5.55 -5.66
CA GLU A 229 2.17 6.05 -6.17
C GLU A 229 2.87 4.97 -6.98
N LEU A 230 3.39 5.33 -8.14
CA LEU A 230 4.26 4.50 -8.96
C LEU A 230 5.69 5.01 -8.85
N ILE A 231 6.62 4.13 -8.53
CA ILE A 231 8.05 4.43 -8.58
C ILE A 231 8.75 3.47 -9.55
N SER A 232 9.51 4.03 -10.46
CA SER A 232 10.45 3.30 -11.31
C SER A 232 11.80 3.97 -11.30
N THR A 233 12.86 3.17 -11.45
CA THR A 233 14.24 3.66 -11.57
C THR A 233 15.06 2.66 -12.37
N PRO A 234 15.79 3.11 -13.40
CA PRO A 234 16.58 2.23 -14.25
C PRO A 234 17.78 1.61 -13.51
N ASN A 235 18.18 2.19 -12.39
CA ASN A 235 19.42 1.83 -11.70
C ASN A 235 19.22 0.91 -10.49
N ILE A 236 17.98 0.68 -10.06
CA ILE A 236 17.67 -0.31 -9.06
C ILE A 236 17.14 -1.56 -9.78
N PRO A 237 17.80 -2.72 -9.65
CA PRO A 237 17.29 -3.93 -10.23
C PRO A 237 15.99 -4.32 -9.52
N VAL A 238 14.88 -4.10 -10.22
CA VAL A 238 13.54 -4.52 -9.77
C VAL A 238 13.19 -5.80 -10.50
N THR A 239 12.73 -6.81 -9.76
CA THR A 239 12.29 -8.08 -10.36
C THR A 239 10.76 -8.15 -10.39
N PRO A 240 10.17 -8.74 -11.44
CA PRO A 240 8.75 -9.07 -11.42
C PRO A 240 8.42 -9.95 -10.21
N ILE A 241 7.33 -9.68 -9.54
CA ILE A 241 6.72 -10.67 -8.65
C ILE A 241 6.01 -11.68 -9.55
N LEU A 242 6.67 -12.80 -9.81
CA LEU A 242 6.16 -13.86 -10.70
C LEU A 242 4.89 -14.53 -10.14
N GLU A 243 4.63 -14.38 -8.86
CA GLU A 243 3.45 -14.90 -8.16
C GLU A 243 2.98 -13.84 -7.17
N ASN A 244 2.28 -12.94 -7.61
CA ASN A 244 1.51 -11.80 -7.06
C ASN A 244 1.24 -11.73 -5.55
N GLY A 245 2.16 -12.14 -4.70
CA GLY A 245 1.99 -12.09 -3.25
C GLY A 245 0.82 -12.91 -2.69
N GLN A 246 0.02 -13.54 -3.55
CA GLN A 246 -1.17 -14.31 -3.17
C GLN A 246 -0.78 -15.45 -2.23
N GLY A 247 -1.44 -15.50 -1.09
CA GLY A 247 -1.13 -16.47 -0.05
C GLY A 247 0.24 -16.33 0.61
N LYS A 248 0.95 -15.22 0.41
CA LYS A 248 2.25 -14.92 1.02
C LYS A 248 2.14 -13.80 2.03
N ARG A 249 3.01 -13.81 3.04
CA ARG A 249 3.05 -12.74 4.06
C ARG A 249 3.55 -11.42 3.48
N GLY A 250 2.94 -10.33 3.90
CA GLY A 250 3.25 -8.96 3.46
C GLY A 250 2.01 -8.19 3.04
N LEU A 251 2.20 -7.11 2.26
CA LEU A 251 1.10 -6.38 1.64
C LEU A 251 0.47 -7.24 0.53
N ALA A 252 -0.81 -7.53 0.67
CA ALA A 252 -1.52 -8.45 -0.23
C ALA A 252 -2.37 -7.72 -1.27
N ALA A 253 -3.09 -6.68 -0.87
CA ALA A 253 -3.98 -5.92 -1.77
C ALA A 253 -4.29 -4.53 -1.24
N LEU A 254 -4.76 -3.67 -2.15
CA LEU A 254 -5.49 -2.44 -1.82
C LEU A 254 -6.95 -2.64 -2.23
N ARG A 255 -7.91 -2.33 -1.35
CA ARG A 255 -9.34 -2.44 -1.64
C ARG A 255 -9.95 -1.07 -1.92
N ILE A 256 -10.71 -0.99 -3.01
CA ILE A 256 -11.21 0.25 -3.59
C ILE A 256 -12.74 0.17 -3.66
N PRO A 257 -13.46 1.03 -2.94
CA PRO A 257 -14.93 1.09 -3.04
C PRO A 257 -15.35 1.58 -4.42
N CYS A 258 -16.42 1.02 -4.96
CA CYS A 258 -16.90 1.28 -6.29
C CYS A 258 -18.42 1.36 -6.33
N ASP A 259 -19.00 2.53 -6.62
CA ASP A 259 -20.44 2.75 -6.64
C ASP A 259 -21.14 2.06 -7.83
N ASP A 260 -20.44 1.87 -8.95
CA ASP A 260 -20.95 1.21 -10.17
C ASP A 260 -20.04 0.06 -10.60
N ILE A 261 -19.91 -0.92 -9.72
CA ILE A 261 -18.96 -2.01 -9.87
C ILE A 261 -19.22 -2.88 -11.11
N GLU A 262 -20.48 -3.14 -11.44
CA GLU A 262 -20.84 -3.98 -12.60
C GLU A 262 -20.45 -3.30 -13.92
N SER A 263 -20.78 -2.03 -14.08
CA SER A 263 -20.43 -1.25 -15.28
C SER A 263 -18.91 -1.17 -15.44
N ARG A 264 -18.19 -0.91 -14.33
CA ARG A 264 -16.74 -0.83 -14.33
C ARG A 264 -16.10 -2.15 -14.71
N TYR A 265 -16.56 -3.23 -14.12
CA TYR A 265 -16.10 -4.58 -14.46
C TYR A 265 -16.36 -4.91 -15.93
N ASN A 266 -17.56 -4.67 -16.44
CA ASN A 266 -17.94 -4.97 -17.83
C ASN A 266 -17.09 -4.15 -18.82
N LYS A 267 -16.82 -2.88 -18.51
CA LYS A 267 -15.92 -2.06 -19.32
C LYS A 267 -14.50 -2.62 -19.36
N LEU A 268 -13.97 -3.04 -18.21
CA LEU A 268 -12.65 -3.64 -18.11
C LEU A 268 -12.59 -4.98 -18.85
N ALA A 269 -13.58 -5.87 -18.62
CA ALA A 269 -13.63 -7.20 -19.19
C ALA A 269 -13.79 -7.22 -20.73
N SER A 270 -14.36 -6.14 -21.30
CA SER A 270 -14.50 -5.98 -22.75
C SER A 270 -13.40 -5.17 -23.41
N GLY A 271 -12.48 -4.60 -22.64
CA GLY A 271 -11.41 -3.74 -23.12
C GLY A 271 -10.03 -4.44 -23.20
N ASP A 272 -9.03 -3.66 -23.56
CA ASP A 272 -7.66 -4.14 -23.74
C ASP A 272 -7.01 -4.66 -22.44
N TRP A 273 -7.53 -4.22 -21.30
CA TRP A 273 -7.06 -4.60 -19.97
C TRP A 273 -7.78 -5.82 -19.38
N SER A 274 -8.60 -6.54 -20.14
CA SER A 274 -9.32 -7.73 -19.64
C SER A 274 -8.39 -8.81 -19.08
N HIS A 275 -7.16 -8.88 -19.57
CA HIS A 275 -6.15 -9.86 -19.16
C HIS A 275 -5.63 -9.67 -17.74
N ILE A 276 -5.80 -8.49 -17.13
CA ILE A 276 -5.36 -8.23 -15.73
C ILE A 276 -6.40 -8.72 -14.69
N ILE A 277 -7.60 -9.14 -15.10
CA ILE A 277 -8.62 -9.64 -14.17
C ILE A 277 -8.14 -10.94 -13.54
N ASN A 278 -7.89 -10.89 -12.25
CA ASN A 278 -7.41 -12.02 -11.46
C ASN A 278 -8.57 -12.80 -10.80
N LYS A 279 -9.51 -12.06 -10.21
CA LYS A 279 -10.74 -12.64 -9.65
C LYS A 279 -11.94 -12.03 -10.37
N PRO A 280 -12.79 -12.82 -11.03
CA PRO A 280 -13.96 -12.28 -11.71
C PRO A 280 -14.99 -11.73 -10.74
N LEU A 281 -15.85 -10.84 -11.25
CA LEU A 281 -16.94 -10.25 -10.50
C LEU A 281 -17.87 -11.33 -9.95
N ALA A 282 -18.02 -11.36 -8.64
CA ALA A 282 -18.92 -12.28 -7.94
C ALA A 282 -19.26 -11.76 -6.54
N ASN A 283 -20.37 -12.22 -6.00
CA ASN A 283 -20.64 -12.07 -4.58
C ASN A 283 -19.70 -12.98 -3.77
N ARG A 284 -19.11 -12.42 -2.74
CA ARG A 284 -18.18 -13.11 -1.84
C ARG A 284 -18.58 -12.82 -0.40
N SER A 285 -18.51 -13.83 0.43
CA SER A 285 -18.70 -13.63 1.88
C SER A 285 -17.39 -13.13 2.49
N ILE A 286 -17.32 -11.81 2.68
CA ILE A 286 -16.19 -11.10 3.30
C ILE A 286 -16.77 -10.36 4.52
N ASP A 287 -16.11 -10.42 5.67
CA ASP A 287 -16.59 -9.81 6.93
C ASP A 287 -17.96 -10.35 7.39
N GLY A 288 -18.27 -11.59 7.07
CA GLY A 288 -19.58 -12.16 7.39
C GLY A 288 -20.75 -11.59 6.58
N ALA A 289 -20.49 -10.73 5.60
CA ALA A 289 -21.48 -10.14 4.68
C ALA A 289 -21.17 -10.50 3.24
N ASP A 290 -22.22 -10.67 2.43
CA ASP A 290 -22.07 -10.84 0.99
C ASP A 290 -21.72 -9.51 0.34
N GLN A 291 -20.57 -9.46 -0.31
CA GLN A 291 -20.06 -8.29 -1.00
C GLN A 291 -19.76 -8.60 -2.46
N LEU A 292 -20.33 -7.83 -3.37
CA LEU A 292 -19.99 -7.93 -4.80
C LEU A 292 -18.59 -7.33 -5.01
N CYS A 293 -17.66 -8.11 -5.52
CA CYS A 293 -16.28 -7.69 -5.72
C CYS A 293 -15.60 -8.39 -6.89
N TYR A 294 -14.52 -7.78 -7.41
CA TYR A 294 -13.57 -8.37 -8.35
C TYR A 294 -12.17 -7.86 -8.05
N ALA A 295 -11.16 -8.61 -8.48
CA ALA A 295 -9.77 -8.18 -8.32
C ALA A 295 -9.01 -8.19 -9.64
N VAL A 296 -8.06 -7.28 -9.74
CA VAL A 296 -7.08 -7.21 -10.83
C VAL A 296 -5.66 -7.32 -10.28
N VAL A 297 -4.75 -7.72 -11.15
CA VAL A 297 -3.32 -7.64 -10.90
C VAL A 297 -2.71 -6.72 -11.95
N THR A 298 -2.14 -5.60 -11.51
CA THR A 298 -1.53 -4.61 -12.39
C THR A 298 -0.30 -5.18 -13.09
N PRO A 299 0.18 -4.59 -14.21
CA PRO A 299 1.43 -4.99 -14.85
C PRO A 299 2.63 -4.99 -13.88
N GLY A 300 2.62 -4.10 -12.89
CA GLY A 300 3.60 -4.07 -11.81
C GLY A 300 3.45 -5.18 -10.77
N GLY A 301 2.40 -6.02 -10.84
CA GLY A 301 2.16 -7.13 -9.93
C GLY A 301 1.40 -6.76 -8.64
N ALA A 302 0.83 -5.57 -8.54
CA ALA A 302 -0.01 -5.19 -7.41
C ALA A 302 -1.45 -5.70 -7.58
N ARG A 303 -2.00 -6.28 -6.53
CA ARG A 303 -3.41 -6.64 -6.50
C ARG A 303 -4.26 -5.45 -6.04
N LEU A 304 -5.22 -5.08 -6.87
CA LEU A 304 -6.25 -4.10 -6.56
C LEU A 304 -7.61 -4.80 -6.56
N ASP A 305 -8.32 -4.65 -5.47
CA ASP A 305 -9.59 -5.32 -5.20
C ASP A 305 -10.71 -4.28 -5.17
N PHE A 306 -11.65 -4.37 -6.10
CA PHE A 306 -12.79 -3.46 -6.20
C PHE A 306 -14.01 -4.11 -5.56
N PHE A 307 -14.73 -3.36 -4.74
CA PHE A 307 -15.91 -3.85 -4.05
C PHE A 307 -17.05 -2.83 -4.10
N ALA A 308 -18.30 -3.32 -4.06
CA ALA A 308 -19.46 -2.46 -3.98
C ALA A 308 -19.43 -1.69 -2.66
N GLY A 309 -19.40 -0.36 -2.76
CA GLY A 309 -19.33 0.56 -1.63
C GLY A 309 -20.69 1.09 -1.21
#